data_f39d346cf227a791d39e977926162ac6
#
_entry.id   f39d346cf227a791d39e977926162ac6
#
_cell.length_a   1.000
_cell.length_b   1.000
_cell.length_c   1.000
_cell.angle_alpha   90.00
_cell.angle_beta   90.00
_cell.angle_gamma   90.00
#
_symmetry.space_group_name_H-M   'P 1'
#
loop_
_entity.id
_entity.type
_entity.pdbx_description
1 polymer ?
#
loop_
_entity_poly.entity_id
_entity_poly.type
_entity_poly.pdbx_seq_one_letter_code
_entity_poly.pdbx_strand_id
1 'polypeptide(L)'
;GTDGLAIMPAVVAEATPPYGGTGYFVGSPKDFDRANALDVSQLFTFLRATQPEAFEKLAMGDPSDPKDINRLKFLTRLSAEIGKRGVIDVLRKGVEHGPLHFDLFYGTPSEGNEKAAALHSQNRFSVTRQLAYSMDETRRALDLGLFINGLPIATFELKNSLTKQTVED
;
A
#
# COMPACT_ATOMS: atom_id res chain seq x y z
N GLY A 1 34.42 20.98 -14.42
CA GLY A 1 33.50 19.87 -14.63
C GLY A 1 33.20 19.22 -13.29
N THR A 2 31.99 19.43 -12.78
CA THR A 2 31.48 18.75 -11.59
C THR A 2 30.50 17.69 -12.08
N ASP A 3 30.95 16.42 -12.08
CA ASP A 3 30.12 15.28 -12.37
C ASP A 3 29.13 15.08 -11.22
N GLY A 4 27.87 15.41 -11.50
CA GLY A 4 26.78 15.06 -10.62
C GLY A 4 26.50 13.54 -10.68
N LEU A 5 27.01 12.78 -9.72
CA LEU A 5 26.60 11.39 -9.53
C LEU A 5 25.12 11.38 -9.16
N ALA A 6 24.28 10.95 -10.11
CA ALA A 6 22.92 10.60 -9.82
C ALA A 6 22.95 9.37 -8.91
N ILE A 7 22.59 9.56 -7.64
CA ILE A 7 22.39 8.45 -6.69
C ILE A 7 21.12 7.74 -7.15
N MET A 8 21.30 6.66 -7.89
CA MET A 8 20.21 5.72 -8.14
C MET A 8 19.78 5.11 -6.80
N PRO A 9 18.47 5.03 -6.50
CA PRO A 9 18.02 4.33 -5.31
C PRO A 9 18.50 2.87 -5.40
N ALA A 10 19.29 2.47 -4.41
CA ALA A 10 19.76 1.10 -4.31
C ALA A 10 18.54 0.19 -4.20
N VAL A 11 18.26 -0.56 -5.25
CA VAL A 11 17.38 -1.73 -5.18
C VAL A 11 18.16 -2.75 -4.36
N VAL A 12 17.81 -2.90 -3.10
CA VAL A 12 18.31 -3.99 -2.27
C VAL A 12 17.70 -5.26 -2.85
N ALA A 13 18.43 -5.91 -3.74
CA ALA A 13 18.07 -7.23 -4.24
C ALA A 13 18.35 -8.23 -3.11
N GLU A 14 17.40 -8.40 -2.21
CA GLU A 14 17.41 -9.56 -1.33
C GLU A 14 17.03 -10.82 -2.11
N ALA A 15 17.66 -11.92 -1.73
CA ALA A 15 17.41 -13.25 -2.28
C ALA A 15 15.91 -13.53 -2.38
N THR A 16 15.49 -14.13 -3.48
CA THR A 16 14.12 -14.52 -3.85
C THR A 16 13.19 -14.63 -2.64
N PRO A 17 12.21 -13.75 -2.47
CA PRO A 17 11.35 -13.80 -1.31
C PRO A 17 10.64 -15.14 -1.23
N PRO A 18 10.44 -15.71 -0.04
CA PRO A 18 9.83 -17.03 0.14
C PRO A 18 8.40 -17.16 -0.39
N TYR A 19 7.86 -16.07 -0.94
CA TYR A 19 6.48 -15.97 -1.44
C TYR A 19 6.38 -15.81 -2.96
N GLY A 20 7.44 -16.05 -3.72
CA GLY A 20 7.41 -16.01 -5.20
C GLY A 20 7.19 -14.63 -5.83
N GLY A 21 7.26 -13.56 -5.04
CA GLY A 21 7.14 -12.17 -5.52
C GLY A 21 8.49 -11.52 -5.85
N THR A 22 8.46 -10.36 -6.49
CA THR A 22 9.64 -9.59 -6.92
C THR A 22 10.35 -8.82 -5.79
N GLY A 23 10.03 -9.09 -4.53
CA GLY A 23 10.59 -8.40 -3.36
C GLY A 23 9.68 -7.28 -2.84
N TYR A 24 10.22 -6.47 -1.91
CA TYR A 24 9.52 -5.30 -1.38
C TYR A 24 9.69 -4.10 -2.29
N PHE A 25 8.61 -3.40 -2.56
CA PHE A 25 8.65 -2.10 -3.24
C PHE A 25 8.92 -0.99 -2.22
N VAL A 26 9.74 -0.02 -2.62
CA VAL A 26 9.89 1.21 -1.84
C VAL A 26 8.80 2.17 -2.30
N GLY A 27 7.85 2.46 -1.41
CA GLY A 27 6.76 3.39 -1.67
C GLY A 27 7.21 4.86 -1.53
N SER A 28 6.42 5.76 -2.11
CA SER A 28 6.61 7.20 -1.97
C SER A 28 5.63 7.77 -0.94
N PRO A 29 6.07 8.62 0.00
CA PRO A 29 5.15 9.32 0.91
C PRO A 29 4.09 10.17 0.18
N LYS A 30 4.35 10.55 -1.08
CA LYS A 30 3.41 11.32 -1.92
C LYS A 30 2.21 10.50 -2.38
N ASP A 31 2.38 9.18 -2.47
CA ASP A 31 1.33 8.25 -2.90
C ASP A 31 0.40 7.83 -1.75
N PHE A 32 0.77 8.22 -0.53
CA PHE A 32 -0.02 7.92 0.67
C PHE A 32 -1.18 8.89 0.82
N ASP A 33 -2.39 8.35 0.73
CA ASP A 33 -3.63 9.08 1.02
C ASP A 33 -3.86 9.09 2.53
N ARG A 34 -3.62 10.24 3.16
CA ARG A 34 -3.74 10.41 4.61
C ARG A 34 -5.17 10.23 5.12
N ALA A 35 -6.16 10.66 4.34
CA ALA A 35 -7.56 10.62 4.75
C ALA A 35 -8.05 9.18 4.90
N ASN A 36 -7.55 8.28 4.06
CA ASN A 36 -7.95 6.88 4.03
C ASN A 36 -6.86 5.92 4.54
N ALA A 37 -5.67 6.43 4.86
CA ALA A 37 -4.50 5.66 5.30
C ALA A 37 -4.08 4.57 4.29
N LEU A 38 -4.14 4.86 2.99
CA LEU A 38 -3.85 3.92 1.91
C LEU A 38 -2.68 4.41 1.04
N ASP A 39 -1.83 3.48 0.59
CA ASP A 39 -0.91 3.72 -0.53
C ASP A 39 -1.66 3.47 -1.83
N VAL A 40 -2.23 4.53 -2.40
CA VAL A 40 -3.15 4.44 -3.53
C VAL A 40 -2.45 4.00 -4.80
N SER A 41 -1.19 4.35 -4.99
CA SER A 41 -0.41 3.92 -6.15
C SER A 41 -0.23 2.40 -6.17
N GLN A 42 0.14 1.79 -5.06
CA GLN A 42 0.29 0.34 -4.93
C GLN A 42 -1.06 -0.38 -5.07
N LEU A 43 -2.12 0.16 -4.45
CA LEU A 43 -3.47 -0.39 -4.53
C LEU A 43 -3.98 -0.44 -5.97
N PHE A 44 -3.92 0.67 -6.68
CA PHE A 44 -4.46 0.74 -8.04
C PHE A 44 -3.60 -0.05 -9.03
N THR A 45 -2.29 -0.11 -8.85
CA THR A 45 -1.41 -0.97 -9.64
C THR A 45 -1.80 -2.44 -9.47
N PHE A 46 -2.03 -2.90 -8.24
CA PHE A 46 -2.48 -4.26 -7.95
C PHE A 46 -3.84 -4.56 -8.57
N LEU A 47 -4.84 -3.69 -8.37
CA LEU A 47 -6.20 -3.91 -8.89
C LEU A 47 -6.24 -3.93 -10.42
N ARG A 48 -5.49 -3.06 -11.10
CA ARG A 48 -5.39 -3.08 -12.57
C ARG A 48 -4.75 -4.35 -13.10
N ALA A 49 -3.73 -4.85 -12.40
CA ALA A 49 -3.02 -6.05 -12.82
C ALA A 49 -3.85 -7.32 -12.62
N THR A 50 -4.68 -7.36 -11.58
CA THR A 50 -5.40 -8.58 -11.18
C THR A 50 -6.87 -8.58 -11.56
N GLN A 51 -7.52 -7.42 -11.63
CA GLN A 51 -8.96 -7.25 -11.84
C GLN A 51 -9.27 -6.06 -12.75
N PRO A 52 -8.70 -6.02 -13.97
CA PRO A 52 -8.81 -4.85 -14.86
C PRO A 52 -10.26 -4.50 -15.21
N GLU A 53 -11.10 -5.48 -15.46
CA GLU A 53 -12.52 -5.24 -15.82
C GLU A 53 -13.32 -4.61 -14.66
N ALA A 54 -13.12 -5.11 -13.42
CA ALA A 54 -13.78 -4.54 -12.26
C ALA A 54 -13.24 -3.14 -11.96
N PHE A 55 -11.92 -2.93 -12.16
CA PHE A 55 -11.30 -1.63 -11.98
C PHE A 55 -11.83 -0.58 -12.97
N GLU A 56 -12.01 -0.93 -14.25
CA GLU A 56 -12.62 -0.06 -15.25
C GLU A 56 -14.06 0.33 -14.90
N LYS A 57 -14.82 -0.61 -14.34
CA LYS A 57 -16.20 -0.35 -13.89
C LYS A 57 -16.31 0.62 -12.71
N LEU A 58 -15.22 0.96 -12.03
CA LEU A 58 -15.21 2.08 -11.07
C LEU A 58 -15.44 3.42 -11.75
N ALA A 59 -15.25 3.48 -13.07
CA ALA A 59 -15.52 4.65 -13.91
C ALA A 59 -14.83 5.94 -13.41
N MET A 60 -13.57 5.81 -12.94
CA MET A 60 -12.75 6.95 -12.60
C MET A 60 -12.34 7.68 -13.88
N GLY A 61 -12.53 9.00 -13.92
CA GLY A 61 -12.08 9.83 -15.04
C GLY A 61 -10.56 9.89 -15.10
N ASP A 62 -9.94 10.22 -13.97
CA ASP A 62 -8.50 10.15 -13.76
C ASP A 62 -8.21 9.54 -12.39
N PRO A 63 -7.74 8.29 -12.33
CA PRO A 63 -7.38 7.64 -11.07
C PRO A 63 -6.25 8.33 -10.28
N SER A 64 -5.46 9.17 -10.94
CA SER A 64 -4.41 9.96 -10.29
C SER A 64 -4.93 11.27 -9.69
N ASP A 65 -6.10 11.75 -10.13
CA ASP A 65 -6.70 12.97 -9.60
C ASP A 65 -7.30 12.70 -8.20
N PRO A 66 -6.77 13.34 -7.14
CA PRO A 66 -7.31 13.19 -5.79
C PRO A 66 -8.74 13.72 -5.64
N LYS A 67 -9.24 14.49 -6.60
CA LYS A 67 -10.60 15.04 -6.60
C LYS A 67 -11.60 14.21 -7.39
N ASP A 68 -11.15 13.16 -8.11
CA ASP A 68 -12.07 12.28 -8.83
C ASP A 68 -13.10 11.66 -7.88
N ILE A 69 -14.38 11.87 -8.18
CA ILE A 69 -15.47 11.54 -7.25
C ILE A 69 -15.64 10.02 -7.07
N ASN A 70 -15.39 9.25 -8.11
CA ASN A 70 -15.51 7.79 -8.05
C ASN A 70 -14.32 7.18 -7.32
N ARG A 71 -13.12 7.75 -7.51
CA ARG A 71 -11.94 7.45 -6.72
C ARG A 71 -12.19 7.69 -5.23
N LEU A 72 -12.69 8.86 -4.88
CA LEU A 72 -13.01 9.21 -3.48
C LEU A 72 -14.04 8.24 -2.88
N LYS A 73 -15.12 7.93 -3.61
CA LYS A 73 -16.13 6.97 -3.15
C LYS A 73 -15.54 5.59 -2.87
N PHE A 74 -14.71 5.08 -3.78
CA PHE A 74 -14.08 3.77 -3.61
C PHE A 74 -13.12 3.73 -2.42
N LEU A 75 -12.20 4.71 -2.30
CA LEU A 75 -11.25 4.78 -1.21
C LEU A 75 -11.93 4.96 0.15
N THR A 76 -12.95 5.82 0.23
CA THR A 76 -13.73 6.01 1.46
C THR A 76 -14.46 4.72 1.86
N ARG A 77 -15.03 3.99 0.89
CA ARG A 77 -15.68 2.70 1.14
C ARG A 77 -14.67 1.68 1.68
N LEU A 78 -13.51 1.56 1.05
CA LEU A 78 -12.47 0.64 1.47
C LEU A 78 -11.95 0.98 2.87
N SER A 79 -11.67 2.26 3.14
CA SER A 79 -11.22 2.72 4.45
C SER A 79 -12.27 2.45 5.55
N ALA A 80 -13.55 2.65 5.26
CA ALA A 80 -14.64 2.33 6.18
C ALA A 80 -14.72 0.83 6.50
N GLU A 81 -14.54 -0.04 5.51
CA GLU A 81 -14.51 -1.49 5.72
C GLU A 81 -13.28 -1.93 6.53
N ILE A 82 -12.12 -1.32 6.31
CA ILE A 82 -10.92 -1.54 7.13
C ILE A 82 -11.19 -1.14 8.58
N GLY A 83 -11.80 0.02 8.81
CA GLY A 83 -12.17 0.47 10.16
C GLY A 83 -13.18 -0.44 10.85
N LYS A 84 -14.12 -1.02 10.09
CA LYS A 84 -15.19 -1.87 10.63
C LYS A 84 -14.73 -3.30 10.92
N ARG A 85 -13.97 -3.90 10.02
CA ARG A 85 -13.62 -5.34 10.04
C ARG A 85 -12.15 -5.62 10.35
N GLY A 86 -11.31 -4.60 10.30
CA GLY A 86 -9.86 -4.72 10.37
C GLY A 86 -9.23 -5.06 9.01
N VAL A 87 -7.99 -4.63 8.84
CA VAL A 87 -7.26 -4.76 7.56
C VAL A 87 -7.06 -6.23 7.15
N ILE A 88 -6.81 -7.13 8.08
CA ILE A 88 -6.57 -8.54 7.79
C ILE A 88 -7.85 -9.22 7.26
N ASP A 89 -9.01 -8.92 7.84
CA ASP A 89 -10.28 -9.46 7.34
C ASP A 89 -10.59 -8.93 5.94
N VAL A 90 -10.34 -7.63 5.69
CA VAL A 90 -10.54 -7.00 4.38
C VAL A 90 -9.59 -7.58 3.33
N LEU A 91 -8.31 -7.82 3.66
CA LEU A 91 -7.38 -8.51 2.75
C LEU A 91 -7.85 -9.91 2.39
N ARG A 92 -8.38 -10.66 3.37
CA ARG A 92 -8.79 -12.06 3.18
C ARG A 92 -10.09 -12.22 2.43
N LYS A 93 -11.04 -11.31 2.61
CA LYS A 93 -12.42 -11.42 2.09
C LYS A 93 -12.75 -10.39 1.02
N GLY A 94 -11.83 -9.46 0.73
CA GLY A 94 -12.09 -8.39 -0.22
C GLY A 94 -13.09 -7.34 0.27
N VAL A 95 -13.54 -6.52 -0.66
CA VAL A 95 -14.49 -5.42 -0.42
C VAL A 95 -15.55 -5.37 -1.52
N GLU A 96 -16.79 -5.11 -1.10
CA GLU A 96 -17.90 -4.82 -2.00
C GLU A 96 -18.02 -3.31 -2.24
N HIS A 97 -18.16 -2.92 -3.50
CA HIS A 97 -18.41 -1.53 -3.91
C HIS A 97 -19.55 -1.51 -4.94
N GLY A 98 -20.75 -1.23 -4.48
CA GLY A 98 -21.96 -1.41 -5.29
C GLY A 98 -22.10 -2.88 -5.74
N PRO A 99 -22.26 -3.14 -7.05
CA PRO A 99 -22.34 -4.51 -7.57
C PRO A 99 -20.98 -5.16 -7.79
N LEU A 100 -19.88 -4.45 -7.52
CA LEU A 100 -18.51 -4.93 -7.75
C LEU A 100 -17.94 -5.54 -6.49
N HIS A 101 -17.22 -6.66 -6.66
CA HIS A 101 -16.36 -7.24 -5.64
C HIS A 101 -14.89 -7.06 -6.03
N PHE A 102 -14.05 -6.69 -5.07
CA PHE A 102 -12.61 -6.59 -5.25
C PHE A 102 -11.89 -7.50 -4.29
N ASP A 103 -11.13 -8.45 -4.83
CA ASP A 103 -10.15 -9.20 -4.07
C ASP A 103 -8.96 -8.30 -3.74
N LEU A 104 -8.51 -8.33 -2.50
CA LEU A 104 -7.42 -7.45 -2.04
C LEU A 104 -6.13 -8.20 -1.70
N PHE A 105 -6.15 -9.52 -1.78
CA PHE A 105 -4.99 -10.38 -1.60
C PHE A 105 -5.21 -11.76 -2.21
N TYR A 106 -4.19 -12.30 -2.85
CA TYR A 106 -4.20 -13.66 -3.35
C TYR A 106 -3.23 -14.53 -2.55
N GLY A 107 -3.77 -15.50 -1.82
CA GLY A 107 -3.01 -16.43 -1.00
C GLY A 107 -2.10 -17.37 -1.82
N THR A 108 -1.29 -18.15 -1.13
CA THR A 108 -0.42 -19.15 -1.75
C THR A 108 -1.26 -20.15 -2.56
N PRO A 109 -0.96 -20.33 -3.87
CA PRO A 109 -1.70 -21.25 -4.71
C PRO A 109 -1.43 -22.70 -4.34
N SER A 110 -2.40 -23.57 -4.62
CA SER A 110 -2.15 -25.01 -4.62
C SER A 110 -1.23 -25.41 -5.79
N GLU A 111 -0.50 -26.49 -5.61
CA GLU A 111 0.40 -27.01 -6.63
C GLU A 111 -0.33 -27.27 -7.95
N GLY A 112 0.26 -26.86 -9.08
CA GLY A 112 -0.30 -27.02 -10.41
C GLY A 112 -1.38 -25.98 -10.82
N ASN A 113 -1.75 -25.04 -9.93
CA ASN A 113 -2.69 -23.98 -10.28
C ASN A 113 -1.96 -22.72 -10.80
N GLU A 114 -1.61 -22.75 -12.10
CA GLU A 114 -0.86 -21.66 -12.74
C GLU A 114 -1.59 -20.30 -12.69
N LYS A 115 -2.91 -20.31 -12.85
CA LYS A 115 -3.71 -19.08 -12.78
C LYS A 115 -3.65 -18.45 -11.39
N ALA A 116 -3.80 -19.23 -10.34
CA ALA A 116 -3.69 -18.75 -8.97
C ALA A 116 -2.25 -18.31 -8.64
N ALA A 117 -1.24 -19.00 -9.18
CA ALA A 117 0.15 -18.61 -9.05
C ALA A 117 0.44 -17.25 -9.71
N ALA A 118 -0.10 -17.01 -10.89
CA ALA A 118 0.02 -15.74 -11.59
C ALA A 118 -0.61 -14.59 -10.79
N LEU A 119 -1.80 -14.79 -10.23
CA LEU A 119 -2.46 -13.79 -9.37
C LEU A 119 -1.69 -13.56 -8.07
N HIS A 120 -1.22 -14.63 -7.42
CA HIS A 120 -0.41 -14.54 -6.20
C HIS A 120 0.87 -13.72 -6.42
N SER A 121 1.53 -13.88 -7.56
CA SER A 121 2.73 -13.14 -7.91
C SER A 121 2.50 -11.64 -8.09
N GLN A 122 1.27 -11.20 -8.26
CA GLN A 122 0.90 -9.79 -8.38
C GLN A 122 0.72 -9.09 -7.03
N ASN A 123 0.73 -9.82 -5.91
CA ASN A 123 0.72 -9.17 -4.60
C ASN A 123 1.92 -8.23 -4.45
N ARG A 124 1.64 -7.04 -3.92
CA ARG A 124 2.62 -5.96 -3.78
C ARG A 124 2.87 -5.69 -2.31
N PHE A 125 4.08 -6.02 -1.86
CA PHE A 125 4.56 -5.70 -0.52
C PHE A 125 5.38 -4.43 -0.61
N SER A 126 5.02 -3.39 0.12
CA SER A 126 5.73 -2.12 0.06
C SER A 126 6.07 -1.56 1.43
N VAL A 127 7.16 -0.79 1.45
CA VAL A 127 7.67 -0.09 2.62
C VAL A 127 7.77 1.38 2.27
N THR A 128 7.13 2.24 3.05
CA THR A 128 7.20 3.69 2.85
C THR A 128 7.77 4.34 4.09
N ARG A 129 8.78 5.19 3.90
CA ARG A 129 9.45 5.94 4.98
C ARG A 129 8.80 7.31 5.16
N GLN A 130 8.85 7.82 6.38
CA GLN A 130 8.40 9.17 6.73
C GLN A 130 6.94 9.46 6.33
N LEU A 131 6.03 8.56 6.73
CA LEU A 131 4.60 8.74 6.50
C LEU A 131 4.03 9.86 7.38
N ALA A 132 3.64 10.96 6.78
CA ALA A 132 2.87 11.99 7.48
C ALA A 132 1.43 11.52 7.68
N TYR A 133 1.04 11.24 8.91
CA TYR A 133 -0.31 10.75 9.25
C TYR A 133 -1.22 11.82 9.86
N SER A 134 -0.64 12.92 10.34
CA SER A 134 -1.43 14.02 10.93
C SER A 134 -2.04 14.90 9.85
N MET A 135 -3.32 15.18 9.99
CA MET A 135 -4.04 16.15 9.15
C MET A 135 -3.84 17.58 9.61
N ASP A 136 -3.28 17.78 10.79
CA ASP A 136 -2.95 19.08 11.34
C ASP A 136 -1.54 19.56 10.95
N GLU A 137 -1.21 20.80 11.28
CA GLU A 137 0.08 21.43 10.96
C GLU A 137 1.26 20.83 11.74
N THR A 138 1.04 19.92 12.69
CA THR A 138 2.07 19.37 13.57
C THR A 138 3.06 18.46 12.86
N ARG A 139 2.82 18.11 11.60
CA ARG A 139 3.69 17.27 10.74
C ARG A 139 4.19 16.00 11.41
N ARG A 140 3.37 15.38 12.24
CA ARG A 140 3.73 14.10 12.83
C ARG A 140 3.86 13.06 11.72
N ALA A 141 4.99 12.42 11.66
CA ALA A 141 5.29 11.37 10.69
C ALA A 141 5.70 10.10 11.43
N LEU A 142 5.24 8.97 10.92
CA LEU A 142 5.76 7.66 11.29
C LEU A 142 7.04 7.40 10.51
N ASP A 143 8.03 6.79 11.13
CA ASP A 143 9.31 6.52 10.49
C ASP A 143 9.18 5.53 9.35
N LEU A 144 8.28 4.56 9.49
CA LEU A 144 8.10 3.49 8.52
C LEU A 144 6.66 2.96 8.52
N GLY A 145 6.10 2.74 7.33
CA GLY A 145 4.85 2.02 7.12
C GLY A 145 5.05 0.81 6.22
N LEU A 146 4.46 -0.33 6.58
CA LEU A 146 4.39 -1.52 5.76
C LEU A 146 2.99 -1.65 5.16
N PHE A 147 2.95 -1.98 3.88
CA PHE A 147 1.69 -2.14 3.13
C PHE A 147 1.68 -3.46 2.37
N ILE A 148 0.49 -4.04 2.26
CA ILE A 148 0.18 -5.12 1.32
C ILE A 148 -0.89 -4.61 0.37
N ASN A 149 -0.59 -4.61 -0.93
CA ASN A 149 -1.50 -4.13 -1.99
C ASN A 149 -2.07 -2.74 -1.69
N GLY A 150 -1.25 -1.88 -1.08
CA GLY A 150 -1.62 -0.52 -0.68
C GLY A 150 -2.39 -0.40 0.64
N LEU A 151 -2.73 -1.52 1.32
CA LEU A 151 -3.39 -1.51 2.62
C LEU A 151 -2.37 -1.51 3.76
N PRO A 152 -2.55 -0.68 4.81
CA PRO A 152 -1.59 -0.55 5.91
C PRO A 152 -1.62 -1.78 6.82
N ILE A 153 -0.46 -2.42 7.01
CA ILE A 153 -0.34 -3.62 7.86
C ILE A 153 0.31 -3.29 9.19
N ALA A 154 1.37 -2.52 9.16
CA ALA A 154 2.12 -2.15 10.36
C ALA A 154 2.77 -0.79 10.18
N THR A 155 2.96 -0.10 11.29
CA THR A 155 3.71 1.15 11.37
C THR A 155 4.77 1.03 12.43
N PHE A 156 5.91 1.68 12.21
CA PHE A 156 7.04 1.68 13.12
C PHE A 156 7.50 3.09 13.40
N GLU A 157 7.84 3.34 14.66
CA GLU A 157 8.54 4.52 15.13
C GLU A 157 9.91 4.08 15.63
N LEU A 158 10.96 4.55 14.97
CA LEU A 158 12.34 4.18 15.30
C LEU A 158 12.86 5.11 16.38
N LYS A 159 13.01 4.60 17.59
CA LYS A 159 13.66 5.37 18.68
C LYS A 159 15.17 5.32 18.52
N ASN A 160 15.79 6.49 18.38
CA ASN A 160 17.25 6.59 18.41
C ASN A 160 17.73 6.55 19.87
N SER A 161 18.44 5.49 20.27
CA SER A 161 19.01 5.33 21.60
C SER A 161 20.12 6.34 21.93
N LEU A 162 20.56 7.13 20.96
CA LEU A 162 21.58 8.18 21.14
C LEU A 162 21.01 9.52 21.62
N THR A 163 19.71 9.74 21.52
CA THR A 163 19.07 10.86 22.20
C THR A 163 18.76 10.45 23.62
N LYS A 164 19.67 10.76 24.55
CA LYS A 164 19.41 10.73 25.99
C LYS A 164 18.30 11.75 26.29
N GLN A 165 17.06 11.40 26.11
CA GLN A 165 15.97 12.00 26.87
C GLN A 165 15.93 11.26 28.20
N THR A 166 16.69 11.75 29.18
CA THR A 166 16.41 11.48 30.57
C THR A 166 15.03 12.03 30.85
N VAL A 167 14.11 11.15 31.21
CA VAL A 167 12.89 11.53 31.89
C VAL A 167 13.38 11.93 33.27
N GLU A 168 13.55 13.22 33.50
CA GLU A 168 13.58 13.76 34.86
C GLU A 168 12.16 13.86 35.33
N ASP A 169 11.90 13.32 36.52
CA ASP A 169 10.65 13.25 37.27
C ASP A 169 9.91 14.61 37.40
#